data_e077c70069d41cae339f2a38248db6b8
#
_entry.id   e077c70069d41cae339f2a38248db6b8
#
_cell.length_a   1.000
_cell.length_b   1.000
_cell.length_c   1.000
_cell.angle_alpha   90.00
_cell.angle_beta   90.00
_cell.angle_gamma   90.00
#
_symmetry.space_group_name_H-M   'P 1'
#
loop_
_entity.id
_entity.type
_entity.pdbx_description
1 polymer ?
#
loop_
_entity_poly.entity_id
_entity_poly.type
_entity_poly.pdbx_seq_one_letter_code
_entity_poly.pdbx_strand_id
1 'polypeptide(L)'
;KAAKKTALADQLLDLHVRHELARLTPEQALTDITHEVETLFTTLGPTPLKELVSLDTVLGIIQRNVIELEIPGAIPDLAGELARTLYDSPEHLNARLCDLIERRHVEAFVDEAVSLREHRNKMITHVLDHPIYAELVSNILYHGITNYIYEDNLISKKVPGVASMLKVGTKMLNKAVSGLDTAVEKNLKGYIARNIEFIVRTSQQFLTEHLTDEQLHESVMDVWAAVEREPLSRLQEGLGVLELSEFIVLGYEFWLSFRKTPYFADAVRTVVSGFYARYGDNPVIDLLNELEITPAQVMVEIGACLPDALAALHACGYLEDVLRRRLAPFYASDAVTALLH
;
A
#
# COMPACT_ATOMS: atom_id res chain seq x y z
N LYS A 1 45.18 28.14 -47.09
CA LYS A 1 44.45 26.85 -47.37
C LYS A 1 43.80 26.26 -46.12
N ALA A 2 44.49 26.15 -44.98
CA ALA A 2 43.91 25.57 -43.74
C ALA A 2 42.65 26.32 -43.28
N ALA A 3 42.68 27.65 -43.17
CA ALA A 3 41.52 28.46 -42.76
C ALA A 3 40.29 28.29 -43.69
N LYS A 4 40.52 28.08 -45.02
CA LYS A 4 39.46 27.86 -45.98
C LYS A 4 38.79 26.45 -45.84
N LYS A 5 39.59 25.45 -45.44
CA LYS A 5 39.12 24.09 -45.16
C LYS A 5 38.29 24.03 -43.88
N THR A 6 38.72 24.69 -42.82
CA THR A 6 37.97 24.82 -41.58
C THR A 6 36.61 25.49 -41.82
N ALA A 7 36.60 26.60 -42.62
CA ALA A 7 35.38 27.27 -42.99
C ALA A 7 34.40 26.39 -43.80
N LEU A 8 34.89 25.48 -44.66
CA LEU A 8 34.03 24.55 -45.41
C LEU A 8 33.51 23.43 -44.52
N ALA A 9 34.31 22.90 -43.60
CA ALA A 9 33.88 21.91 -42.60
C ALA A 9 32.78 22.48 -41.70
N ASP A 10 32.94 23.73 -41.25
CA ASP A 10 31.91 24.42 -40.45
C ASP A 10 30.61 24.63 -41.23
N GLN A 11 30.69 25.00 -42.51
CA GLN A 11 29.50 25.12 -43.36
C GLN A 11 28.77 23.79 -43.56
N LEU A 12 29.52 22.70 -43.75
CA LEU A 12 28.96 21.36 -43.88
C LEU A 12 28.30 20.91 -42.56
N LEU A 13 28.93 21.19 -41.42
CA LEU A 13 28.36 20.95 -40.10
C LEU A 13 27.04 21.70 -39.97
N ASP A 14 26.98 22.99 -40.29
CA ASP A 14 25.76 23.79 -40.19
C ASP A 14 24.66 23.30 -41.11
N LEU A 15 24.98 22.84 -42.31
CA LEU A 15 24.01 22.24 -43.23
C LEU A 15 23.48 20.92 -42.71
N HIS A 16 24.36 20.08 -42.15
CA HIS A 16 23.94 18.78 -41.57
C HIS A 16 23.05 18.98 -40.37
N VAL A 17 23.45 19.86 -39.45
CA VAL A 17 22.60 20.18 -38.27
C VAL A 17 21.22 20.67 -38.69
N ARG A 18 21.14 21.58 -39.65
CA ARG A 18 19.84 22.06 -40.18
C ARG A 18 19.04 20.97 -40.85
N HIS A 19 19.68 20.07 -41.58
CA HIS A 19 19.02 18.93 -42.20
C HIS A 19 18.39 17.99 -41.16
N GLU A 20 19.15 17.63 -40.14
CA GLU A 20 18.66 16.75 -39.04
C GLU A 20 17.55 17.43 -38.23
N LEU A 21 17.68 18.72 -37.92
CA LEU A 21 16.62 19.48 -37.25
C LEU A 21 15.30 19.50 -38.04
N ALA A 22 15.41 19.67 -39.37
CA ALA A 22 14.25 19.68 -40.25
C ALA A 22 13.51 18.32 -40.31
N ARG A 23 14.20 17.23 -40.00
CA ARG A 23 13.64 15.87 -39.92
C ARG A 23 13.02 15.56 -38.56
N LEU A 24 13.40 16.28 -37.52
CA LEU A 24 12.85 16.08 -36.17
C LEU A 24 11.46 16.72 -36.00
N THR A 25 10.57 16.53 -37.00
CA THR A 25 9.14 16.80 -36.82
C THR A 25 8.50 15.70 -35.98
N PRO A 26 7.40 15.97 -35.25
CA PRO A 26 6.72 14.94 -34.46
C PRO A 26 6.34 13.71 -35.29
N GLU A 27 5.84 13.90 -36.52
CA GLU A 27 5.40 12.81 -37.39
C GLU A 27 6.58 11.94 -37.86
N GLN A 28 7.69 12.57 -38.27
CA GLN A 28 8.87 11.83 -38.71
C GLN A 28 9.55 11.13 -37.53
N ALA A 29 9.67 11.81 -36.39
CA ALA A 29 10.24 11.23 -35.17
C ALA A 29 9.43 10.00 -34.68
N LEU A 30 8.09 10.08 -34.72
CA LEU A 30 7.22 8.94 -34.39
C LEU A 30 7.45 7.77 -35.37
N THR A 31 7.56 8.05 -36.66
CA THR A 31 7.82 7.02 -37.69
C THR A 31 9.16 6.34 -37.45
N ASP A 32 10.22 7.13 -37.25
CA ASP A 32 11.57 6.63 -37.02
C ASP A 32 11.64 5.81 -35.72
N ILE A 33 11.06 6.31 -34.61
CA ILE A 33 11.03 5.60 -33.33
C ILE A 33 10.20 4.32 -33.42
N THR A 34 9.08 4.30 -34.16
CA THR A 34 8.30 3.07 -34.38
C THR A 34 9.16 1.99 -34.99
N HIS A 35 9.88 2.35 -36.06
CA HIS A 35 10.78 1.40 -36.71
C HIS A 35 11.90 0.90 -35.77
N GLU A 36 12.48 1.78 -34.98
CA GLU A 36 13.53 1.40 -34.01
C GLU A 36 12.96 0.50 -32.91
N VAL A 37 11.78 0.78 -32.37
CA VAL A 37 11.12 -0.06 -31.35
C VAL A 37 10.84 -1.46 -31.91
N GLU A 38 10.24 -1.57 -33.10
CA GLU A 38 9.99 -2.85 -33.76
C GLU A 38 11.28 -3.64 -34.02
N THR A 39 12.33 -2.93 -34.47
CA THR A 39 13.66 -3.53 -34.70
C THR A 39 14.29 -4.01 -33.39
N LEU A 40 14.17 -3.26 -32.30
CA LEU A 40 14.67 -3.68 -30.99
C LEU A 40 13.94 -4.93 -30.48
N PHE A 41 12.62 -4.99 -30.60
CA PHE A 41 11.84 -6.18 -30.20
C PHE A 41 12.24 -7.43 -31.00
N THR A 42 12.47 -7.28 -32.31
CA THR A 42 12.89 -8.40 -33.16
C THR A 42 14.35 -8.80 -32.96
N THR A 43 15.23 -7.85 -32.71
CA THR A 43 16.69 -8.09 -32.62
C THR A 43 17.11 -8.54 -31.22
N LEU A 44 16.61 -7.87 -30.17
CA LEU A 44 16.96 -8.20 -28.79
C LEU A 44 15.96 -9.15 -28.13
N GLY A 45 14.74 -9.23 -28.63
CA GLY A 45 13.71 -10.11 -28.10
C GLY A 45 14.13 -11.58 -27.92
N PRO A 46 14.84 -12.22 -28.86
CA PRO A 46 15.36 -13.58 -28.72
C PRO A 46 16.49 -13.74 -27.69
N THR A 47 17.07 -12.64 -27.19
CA THR A 47 18.19 -12.69 -26.26
C THR A 47 17.72 -13.08 -24.86
N PRO A 48 18.39 -14.00 -24.15
CA PRO A 48 18.08 -14.31 -22.77
C PRO A 48 18.14 -13.09 -21.85
N LEU A 49 17.17 -12.98 -20.93
CA LEU A 49 17.09 -11.83 -20.01
C LEU A 49 18.40 -11.59 -19.26
N LYS A 50 19.06 -12.64 -18.78
CA LYS A 50 20.32 -12.55 -18.02
C LYS A 50 21.50 -11.98 -18.84
N GLU A 51 21.44 -12.06 -20.17
CA GLU A 51 22.46 -11.51 -21.05
C GLU A 51 22.24 -10.00 -21.28
N LEU A 52 20.98 -9.53 -21.25
CA LEU A 52 20.66 -8.12 -21.36
C LEU A 52 20.85 -7.39 -20.03
N VAL A 53 20.37 -7.97 -18.94
CA VAL A 53 20.50 -7.40 -17.59
C VAL A 53 20.81 -8.52 -16.61
N SER A 54 21.96 -8.45 -15.94
CA SER A 54 22.36 -9.45 -14.95
C SER A 54 21.58 -9.31 -13.63
N LEU A 55 21.45 -10.42 -12.91
CA LEU A 55 20.88 -10.44 -11.55
C LEU A 55 21.57 -9.41 -10.64
N ASP A 56 22.89 -9.35 -10.66
CA ASP A 56 23.67 -8.42 -9.83
C ASP A 56 23.40 -6.97 -10.21
N THR A 57 23.18 -6.69 -11.50
CA THR A 57 22.82 -5.35 -11.97
C THR A 57 21.47 -4.93 -11.39
N VAL A 58 20.45 -5.80 -11.43
CA VAL A 58 19.13 -5.50 -10.88
C VAL A 58 19.19 -5.32 -9.36
N LEU A 59 19.86 -6.22 -8.65
CA LEU A 59 20.07 -6.08 -7.21
C LEU A 59 20.78 -4.77 -6.86
N GLY A 60 21.81 -4.40 -7.63
CA GLY A 60 22.51 -3.14 -7.45
C GLY A 60 21.64 -1.90 -7.71
N ILE A 61 20.73 -1.96 -8.71
CA ILE A 61 19.76 -0.89 -8.96
C ILE A 61 18.80 -0.75 -7.78
N ILE A 62 18.25 -1.87 -7.28
CA ILE A 62 17.35 -1.86 -6.12
C ILE A 62 18.07 -1.35 -4.87
N GLN A 63 19.30 -1.81 -4.63
CA GLN A 63 20.11 -1.35 -3.51
C GLN A 63 20.23 0.18 -3.50
N ARG A 64 20.66 0.78 -4.62
CA ARG A 64 20.85 2.22 -4.72
C ARG A 64 19.57 3.03 -4.70
N ASN A 65 18.51 2.56 -5.41
CA ASN A 65 17.33 3.38 -5.68
C ASN A 65 16.14 3.08 -4.75
N VAL A 66 16.16 1.97 -4.02
CA VAL A 66 15.11 1.60 -3.08
C VAL A 66 15.62 1.57 -1.65
N ILE A 67 16.76 0.91 -1.41
CA ILE A 67 17.25 0.71 -0.04
C ILE A 67 18.03 1.94 0.46
N GLU A 68 18.96 2.45 -0.32
CA GLU A 68 19.90 3.51 0.08
C GLU A 68 19.45 4.92 -0.28
N LEU A 69 18.57 5.06 -1.27
CA LEU A 69 18.12 6.38 -1.74
C LEU A 69 17.58 7.21 -0.59
N GLU A 70 18.21 8.33 -0.32
CA GLU A 70 17.65 9.34 0.58
C GLU A 70 16.55 10.11 -0.16
N ILE A 71 15.32 9.94 0.32
CA ILE A 71 14.18 10.63 -0.25
C ILE A 71 14.10 12.03 0.41
N PRO A 72 14.15 13.12 -0.38
CA PRO A 72 14.03 14.47 0.16
C PRO A 72 12.73 14.65 0.94
N GLY A 73 12.77 15.40 2.06
CA GLY A 73 11.60 15.64 2.92
C GLY A 73 10.39 16.26 2.21
N ALA A 74 10.61 16.95 1.09
CA ALA A 74 9.53 17.47 0.26
C ALA A 74 8.64 16.40 -0.39
N ILE A 75 9.10 15.15 -0.51
CA ILE A 75 8.30 14.06 -1.10
C ILE A 75 7.18 13.60 -0.15
N PRO A 76 7.45 13.30 1.13
CA PRO A 76 6.38 13.02 2.10
C PRO A 76 5.39 14.19 2.25
N ASP A 77 5.87 15.44 2.24
CA ASP A 77 5.02 16.62 2.31
C ASP A 77 4.07 16.68 1.11
N LEU A 78 4.60 16.48 -0.11
CA LEU A 78 3.80 16.42 -1.33
C LEU A 78 2.79 15.26 -1.28
N ALA A 79 3.21 14.08 -0.82
CA ALA A 79 2.32 12.93 -0.68
C ALA A 79 1.17 13.25 0.31
N GLY A 80 1.46 13.94 1.41
CA GLY A 80 0.46 14.42 2.35
C GLY A 80 -0.53 15.42 1.73
N GLU A 81 -0.06 16.36 0.93
CA GLU A 81 -0.90 17.33 0.21
C GLU A 81 -1.81 16.65 -0.82
N LEU A 82 -1.26 15.70 -1.59
CA LEU A 82 -2.04 14.94 -2.57
C LEU A 82 -3.08 14.05 -1.90
N ALA A 83 -2.71 13.39 -0.80
CA ALA A 83 -3.64 12.60 -0.01
C ALA A 83 -4.78 13.44 0.57
N ARG A 84 -4.48 14.66 1.05
CA ARG A 84 -5.49 15.62 1.49
C ARG A 84 -6.42 16.01 0.34
N THR A 85 -5.86 16.34 -0.82
CA THR A 85 -6.65 16.72 -1.99
C THR A 85 -7.62 15.63 -2.39
N LEU A 86 -7.18 14.36 -2.38
CA LEU A 86 -8.05 13.22 -2.63
C LEU A 86 -9.10 13.05 -1.52
N TYR A 87 -8.67 13.13 -0.26
CA TYR A 87 -9.53 12.93 0.91
C TYR A 87 -10.70 13.92 0.98
N ASP A 88 -10.45 15.18 0.58
CA ASP A 88 -11.45 16.24 0.57
C ASP A 88 -12.22 16.33 -0.76
N SER A 89 -11.90 15.48 -1.75
CA SER A 89 -12.55 15.54 -3.06
C SER A 89 -14.01 15.07 -2.99
N PRO A 90 -14.94 15.73 -3.73
CA PRO A 90 -16.33 15.30 -3.79
C PRO A 90 -16.51 13.87 -4.30
N GLU A 91 -15.65 13.43 -5.21
CA GLU A 91 -15.64 12.07 -5.77
C GLU A 91 -15.36 11.05 -4.67
N HIS A 92 -14.35 11.31 -3.83
CA HIS A 92 -14.01 10.44 -2.71
C HIS A 92 -15.09 10.45 -1.63
N LEU A 93 -15.56 11.62 -1.23
CA LEU A 93 -16.56 11.76 -0.17
C LEU A 93 -17.90 11.08 -0.50
N ASN A 94 -18.28 11.05 -1.77
CA ASN A 94 -19.52 10.44 -2.25
C ASN A 94 -19.36 8.98 -2.67
N ALA A 95 -18.14 8.50 -2.88
CA ALA A 95 -17.89 7.11 -3.23
C ALA A 95 -18.36 6.17 -2.10
N ARG A 96 -18.86 4.99 -2.45
CA ARG A 96 -19.27 3.95 -1.52
C ARG A 96 -18.32 2.77 -1.63
N LEU A 97 -18.23 1.95 -0.59
CA LEU A 97 -17.36 0.77 -0.65
C LEU A 97 -17.74 -0.19 -1.79
N CYS A 98 -19.03 -0.34 -2.10
CA CYS A 98 -19.49 -1.14 -3.24
C CYS A 98 -19.12 -0.57 -4.61
N ASP A 99 -18.76 0.72 -4.70
CA ASP A 99 -18.27 1.34 -5.94
C ASP A 99 -16.76 1.06 -6.14
N LEU A 100 -16.04 0.73 -5.05
CA LEU A 100 -14.60 0.47 -5.05
C LEU A 100 -14.28 -1.03 -5.08
N ILE A 101 -15.06 -1.84 -4.37
CA ILE A 101 -14.83 -3.28 -4.19
C ILE A 101 -16.11 -4.03 -4.54
N GLU A 102 -16.07 -4.82 -5.60
CA GLU A 102 -17.19 -5.68 -5.95
C GLU A 102 -17.42 -6.73 -4.87
N ARG A 103 -18.69 -6.95 -4.50
CA ARG A 103 -19.11 -7.92 -3.49
C ARG A 103 -18.47 -9.31 -3.69
N ARG A 104 -18.36 -9.78 -4.94
CA ARG A 104 -17.76 -11.09 -5.26
C ARG A 104 -16.32 -11.23 -4.77
N HIS A 105 -15.53 -10.12 -4.75
CA HIS A 105 -14.16 -10.15 -4.26
C HIS A 105 -14.13 -10.23 -2.73
N VAL A 106 -15.06 -9.57 -2.07
CA VAL A 106 -15.21 -9.68 -0.61
C VAL A 106 -15.60 -11.11 -0.23
N GLU A 107 -16.61 -11.69 -0.90
CA GLU A 107 -17.03 -13.08 -0.69
C GLU A 107 -15.86 -14.05 -0.87
N ALA A 108 -15.13 -13.96 -2.00
CA ALA A 108 -13.99 -14.84 -2.25
C ALA A 108 -12.87 -14.67 -1.21
N PHE A 109 -12.60 -13.45 -0.76
CA PHE A 109 -11.62 -13.21 0.29
C PHE A 109 -12.07 -13.77 1.65
N VAL A 110 -13.35 -13.62 1.98
CA VAL A 110 -13.94 -14.14 3.21
C VAL A 110 -13.90 -15.67 3.19
N ASP A 111 -14.29 -16.32 2.09
CA ASP A 111 -14.25 -17.77 1.93
C ASP A 111 -12.82 -18.31 2.16
N GLU A 112 -11.82 -17.69 1.55
CA GLU A 112 -10.43 -18.09 1.74
C GLU A 112 -9.97 -17.86 3.19
N ALA A 113 -10.26 -16.70 3.77
CA ALA A 113 -9.89 -16.38 5.15
C ALA A 113 -10.55 -17.34 6.16
N VAL A 114 -11.82 -17.69 5.94
CA VAL A 114 -12.59 -18.62 6.80
C VAL A 114 -12.03 -20.03 6.66
N SER A 115 -11.56 -20.45 5.47
CA SER A 115 -10.98 -21.78 5.22
C SER A 115 -9.71 -22.05 6.04
N LEU A 116 -8.99 -21.01 6.49
CA LEU A 116 -7.74 -21.10 7.27
C LEU A 116 -7.98 -21.49 8.74
N ARG A 117 -8.73 -22.57 8.99
CA ARG A 117 -9.16 -23.00 10.34
C ARG A 117 -8.04 -23.12 11.36
N GLU A 118 -6.92 -23.71 10.99
CA GLU A 118 -5.79 -23.87 11.92
C GLU A 118 -5.21 -22.53 12.36
N HIS A 119 -5.03 -21.59 11.43
CA HIS A 119 -4.51 -20.26 11.73
C HIS A 119 -5.52 -19.48 12.58
N ARG A 120 -6.80 -19.54 12.22
CA ARG A 120 -7.89 -18.93 12.99
C ARG A 120 -7.91 -19.44 14.43
N ASN A 121 -7.89 -20.76 14.62
CA ASN A 121 -7.93 -21.35 15.94
C ASN A 121 -6.70 -20.99 16.78
N LYS A 122 -5.51 -20.94 16.17
CA LYS A 122 -4.29 -20.46 16.84
C LYS A 122 -4.41 -18.99 17.26
N MET A 123 -4.96 -18.13 16.39
CA MET A 123 -5.17 -16.72 16.73
C MET A 123 -6.21 -16.55 17.85
N ILE A 124 -7.34 -17.25 17.78
CA ILE A 124 -8.39 -17.25 18.83
C ILE A 124 -7.75 -17.66 20.16
N THR A 125 -7.04 -18.78 20.19
CA THR A 125 -6.35 -19.27 21.39
C THR A 125 -5.40 -18.20 21.94
N HIS A 126 -4.55 -17.63 21.07
CA HIS A 126 -3.56 -16.62 21.50
C HIS A 126 -4.22 -15.35 22.08
N VAL A 127 -5.31 -14.89 21.47
CA VAL A 127 -6.06 -13.72 21.96
C VAL A 127 -6.76 -14.00 23.27
N LEU A 128 -7.40 -15.17 23.39
CA LEU A 128 -8.16 -15.53 24.60
C LEU A 128 -7.25 -15.90 25.79
N ASP A 129 -6.07 -16.43 25.53
CA ASP A 129 -5.07 -16.73 26.56
C ASP A 129 -4.37 -15.44 27.07
N HIS A 130 -4.55 -14.30 26.40
CA HIS A 130 -3.92 -13.07 26.83
C HIS A 130 -4.57 -12.52 28.12
N PRO A 131 -3.77 -12.11 29.13
CA PRO A 131 -4.30 -11.64 30.42
C PRO A 131 -5.34 -10.52 30.31
N ILE A 132 -5.20 -9.62 29.32
CA ILE A 132 -6.16 -8.54 29.08
C ILE A 132 -7.57 -9.08 28.77
N TYR A 133 -7.68 -10.21 28.05
CA TYR A 133 -8.98 -10.82 27.78
C TYR A 133 -9.65 -11.31 29.08
N ALA A 134 -8.89 -11.99 29.92
CA ALA A 134 -9.38 -12.44 31.24
C ALA A 134 -9.81 -11.26 32.12
N GLU A 135 -9.07 -10.16 32.09
CA GLU A 135 -9.40 -8.92 32.81
C GLU A 135 -10.68 -8.27 32.23
N LEU A 136 -10.80 -8.17 30.91
CA LEU A 136 -11.99 -7.64 30.24
C LEU A 136 -13.24 -8.44 30.62
N VAL A 137 -13.18 -9.78 30.51
CA VAL A 137 -14.30 -10.65 30.85
C VAL A 137 -14.63 -10.55 32.35
N SER A 138 -13.63 -10.46 33.21
CA SER A 138 -13.82 -10.27 34.64
C SER A 138 -14.56 -8.96 34.94
N ASN A 139 -14.20 -7.89 34.28
CA ASN A 139 -14.84 -6.58 34.45
C ASN A 139 -16.27 -6.58 33.93
N ILE A 140 -16.53 -7.18 32.75
CA ILE A 140 -17.88 -7.29 32.20
C ILE A 140 -18.78 -8.08 33.13
N LEU A 141 -18.31 -9.22 33.60
CA LEU A 141 -19.09 -10.07 34.56
C LEU A 141 -19.33 -9.35 35.87
N TYR A 142 -18.32 -8.69 36.41
CA TYR A 142 -18.43 -7.94 37.64
C TYR A 142 -19.53 -6.85 37.52
N HIS A 143 -19.45 -6.03 36.49
CA HIS A 143 -20.43 -4.95 36.28
C HIS A 143 -21.81 -5.50 35.93
N GLY A 144 -21.91 -6.53 35.08
CA GLY A 144 -23.17 -7.15 34.73
C GLY A 144 -23.90 -7.76 35.96
N ILE A 145 -23.18 -8.49 36.80
CA ILE A 145 -23.73 -9.08 38.01
C ILE A 145 -24.08 -8.00 39.04
N THR A 146 -23.22 -6.99 39.18
CA THR A 146 -23.46 -5.88 40.11
C THR A 146 -24.72 -5.12 39.70
N ASN A 147 -24.85 -4.73 38.43
CA ASN A 147 -26.04 -4.04 37.94
C ASN A 147 -27.32 -4.90 38.12
N TYR A 148 -27.25 -6.19 37.81
CA TYR A 148 -28.36 -7.09 37.99
C TYR A 148 -28.81 -7.16 39.49
N ILE A 149 -27.85 -7.21 40.41
CA ILE A 149 -28.13 -7.26 41.85
C ILE A 149 -28.73 -5.94 42.36
N TYR A 150 -28.16 -4.78 41.89
CA TYR A 150 -28.52 -3.47 42.45
C TYR A 150 -29.62 -2.73 41.67
N GLU A 151 -29.75 -2.90 40.37
CA GLU A 151 -30.69 -2.16 39.53
C GLU A 151 -32.00 -2.96 39.24
N ASP A 152 -31.87 -4.24 38.88
CA ASP A 152 -33.01 -5.00 38.38
C ASP A 152 -33.72 -5.86 39.42
N ASN A 153 -33.14 -6.17 40.57
CA ASN A 153 -33.76 -7.10 41.45
C ASN A 153 -33.47 -7.07 42.94
N LEU A 154 -34.50 -7.34 43.61
CA LEU A 154 -34.72 -8.19 44.78
C LEU A 154 -34.79 -7.52 46.14
N ILE A 155 -34.27 -6.34 46.34
CA ILE A 155 -34.38 -5.72 47.65
C ILE A 155 -35.53 -4.71 47.73
N SER A 156 -35.98 -4.16 46.59
CA SER A 156 -36.97 -3.09 46.60
C SER A 156 -38.42 -3.45 46.27
N LYS A 157 -38.71 -4.59 45.66
CA LYS A 157 -40.06 -4.86 45.09
C LYS A 157 -40.89 -6.00 45.68
N LYS A 158 -40.37 -6.88 46.54
CA LYS A 158 -41.15 -8.05 46.97
C LYS A 158 -41.07 -8.47 48.44
N VAL A 159 -40.50 -7.66 49.33
CA VAL A 159 -40.61 -7.95 50.79
C VAL A 159 -41.46 -6.90 51.45
N PRO A 160 -42.73 -7.19 51.85
CA PRO A 160 -43.53 -6.26 52.61
C PRO A 160 -42.89 -6.05 53.97
N GLY A 161 -42.50 -4.81 54.27
CA GLY A 161 -41.87 -4.44 55.54
C GLY A 161 -40.50 -3.80 55.42
N VAL A 162 -39.75 -4.02 54.34
CA VAL A 162 -38.40 -3.44 54.16
C VAL A 162 -38.47 -1.94 53.83
N ALA A 163 -39.51 -1.49 53.12
CA ALA A 163 -39.76 -0.08 52.84
C ALA A 163 -40.01 0.80 54.07
N SER A 164 -40.52 0.20 55.17
CA SER A 164 -40.74 0.90 56.44
C SER A 164 -39.48 0.93 57.33
N MET A 165 -38.57 -0.05 57.20
CA MET A 165 -37.28 -0.04 57.89
C MET A 165 -36.31 0.98 57.27
N LEU A 166 -36.40 1.23 55.97
CA LEU A 166 -35.60 2.22 55.28
C LEU A 166 -35.87 3.69 55.65
N LYS A 167 -37.05 3.98 56.20
CA LYS A 167 -37.42 5.33 56.66
C LYS A 167 -36.94 5.72 58.06
N VAL A 168 -36.52 4.75 58.88
CA VAL A 168 -36.14 5.01 60.31
C VAL A 168 -34.63 5.00 60.53
N GLY A 169 -33.82 4.58 59.60
CA GLY A 169 -32.39 4.34 59.83
C GLY A 169 -31.38 4.97 58.89
N THR A 170 -31.70 6.12 58.23
CA THR A 170 -30.81 6.74 57.22
C THR A 170 -29.45 7.21 57.75
N LYS A 171 -29.20 7.25 59.06
CA LYS A 171 -27.90 7.58 59.63
C LYS A 171 -27.06 6.39 60.09
N MET A 172 -27.68 5.22 60.33
CA MET A 172 -26.95 4.01 60.66
C MET A 172 -26.76 3.06 59.48
N LEU A 173 -27.63 3.12 58.45
CA LEU A 173 -27.51 2.31 57.24
C LEU A 173 -26.33 2.67 56.38
N ASN A 174 -25.90 3.92 56.32
CA ASN A 174 -24.74 4.32 55.50
C ASN A 174 -23.41 3.67 55.96
N LYS A 175 -23.31 3.25 57.22
CA LYS A 175 -22.12 2.53 57.73
C LYS A 175 -22.25 0.98 57.63
N ALA A 176 -23.44 0.46 57.66
CA ALA A 176 -23.70 -0.98 57.54
C ALA A 176 -23.77 -1.42 56.08
N VAL A 177 -24.29 -0.54 55.18
CA VAL A 177 -24.35 -0.78 53.75
C VAL A 177 -22.94 -0.72 53.11
N SER A 178 -22.09 0.19 53.57
CA SER A 178 -20.69 0.26 53.08
C SER A 178 -19.87 -0.99 53.47
N GLY A 179 -20.17 -1.64 54.58
CA GLY A 179 -19.50 -2.86 55.02
C GLY A 179 -20.02 -4.14 54.34
N LEU A 180 -21.30 -4.17 54.00
CA LEU A 180 -21.94 -5.25 53.24
C LEU A 180 -21.56 -5.16 51.75
N ASP A 181 -21.48 -3.97 51.20
CA ASP A 181 -21.01 -3.70 49.83
C ASP A 181 -19.57 -4.20 49.62
N THR A 182 -18.69 -3.90 50.56
CA THR A 182 -17.27 -4.35 50.47
C THR A 182 -17.10 -5.86 50.62
N ALA A 183 -17.94 -6.51 51.43
CA ALA A 183 -17.91 -7.98 51.59
C ALA A 183 -18.53 -8.70 50.34
N VAL A 184 -19.60 -8.19 49.79
CA VAL A 184 -20.25 -8.71 48.57
C VAL A 184 -19.30 -8.48 47.38
N GLU A 185 -18.76 -7.32 47.26
CA GLU A 185 -17.76 -6.98 46.21
C GLU A 185 -16.56 -7.91 46.27
N LYS A 186 -15.94 -8.09 47.43
CA LYS A 186 -14.82 -8.98 47.62
C LYS A 186 -15.13 -10.43 47.28
N ASN A 187 -16.30 -10.89 47.69
CA ASN A 187 -16.76 -12.25 47.41
C ASN A 187 -17.05 -12.46 45.92
N LEU A 188 -17.67 -11.48 45.27
CA LEU A 188 -17.97 -11.51 43.84
C LEU A 188 -16.68 -11.48 43.01
N LYS A 189 -15.73 -10.56 43.31
CA LYS A 189 -14.41 -10.54 42.67
C LYS A 189 -13.65 -11.85 42.87
N GLY A 190 -13.72 -12.42 44.10
CA GLY A 190 -13.11 -13.72 44.39
C GLY A 190 -13.77 -14.88 43.65
N TYR A 191 -15.08 -14.84 43.44
CA TYR A 191 -15.80 -15.85 42.65
C TYR A 191 -15.40 -15.74 41.15
N ILE A 192 -15.41 -14.55 40.59
CA ILE A 192 -15.02 -14.32 39.19
C ILE A 192 -13.56 -14.76 38.99
N ALA A 193 -12.65 -14.35 39.86
CA ALA A 193 -11.22 -14.71 39.74
C ALA A 193 -10.99 -16.24 39.79
N ARG A 194 -11.77 -17.00 40.55
CA ARG A 194 -11.66 -18.47 40.59
C ARG A 194 -12.24 -19.16 39.35
N ASN A 195 -13.19 -18.52 38.67
CA ASN A 195 -13.89 -19.12 37.54
C ASN A 195 -13.43 -18.56 36.18
N ILE A 196 -12.53 -17.58 36.16
CA ILE A 196 -12.11 -16.90 34.92
C ILE A 196 -11.48 -17.88 33.93
N GLU A 197 -10.64 -18.80 34.39
CA GLU A 197 -10.03 -19.81 33.53
C GLU A 197 -11.10 -20.70 32.86
N PHE A 198 -12.10 -21.11 33.61
CA PHE A 198 -13.21 -21.91 33.06
C PHE A 198 -13.99 -21.13 32.01
N ILE A 199 -14.26 -19.84 32.26
CA ILE A 199 -14.99 -18.99 31.32
C ILE A 199 -14.14 -18.77 30.04
N VAL A 200 -12.87 -18.49 30.18
CA VAL A 200 -11.96 -18.32 29.03
C VAL A 200 -11.90 -19.61 28.20
N ARG A 201 -11.72 -20.77 28.85
CA ARG A 201 -11.70 -22.08 28.15
C ARG A 201 -13.05 -22.38 27.46
N THR A 202 -14.14 -22.09 28.09
CA THR A 202 -15.49 -22.28 27.49
C THR A 202 -15.67 -21.36 26.28
N SER A 203 -15.23 -20.09 26.37
CA SER A 203 -15.25 -19.16 25.26
C SER A 203 -14.38 -19.65 24.10
N GLN A 204 -13.17 -20.12 24.41
CA GLN A 204 -12.25 -20.69 23.43
C GLN A 204 -12.88 -21.90 22.72
N GLN A 205 -13.41 -22.85 23.50
CA GLN A 205 -14.05 -24.03 22.95
C GLN A 205 -15.24 -23.68 22.07
N PHE A 206 -16.07 -22.73 22.49
CA PHE A 206 -17.19 -22.24 21.69
C PHE A 206 -16.72 -21.66 20.36
N LEU A 207 -15.72 -20.78 20.37
CA LEU A 207 -15.22 -20.10 19.16
C LEU A 207 -14.46 -21.04 18.23
N THR A 208 -13.82 -22.09 18.75
CA THR A 208 -13.03 -23.02 17.92
C THR A 208 -13.82 -24.23 17.43
N GLU A 209 -14.81 -24.70 18.18
CA GLU A 209 -15.53 -25.94 17.90
C GLU A 209 -16.97 -25.72 17.42
N HIS A 210 -17.64 -24.66 17.89
CA HIS A 210 -19.07 -24.44 17.62
C HIS A 210 -19.33 -23.36 16.58
N LEU A 211 -18.37 -22.45 16.35
CA LEU A 211 -18.50 -21.42 15.33
C LEU A 211 -18.12 -22.01 13.96
N THR A 212 -19.14 -22.30 13.14
CA THR A 212 -18.94 -22.89 11.82
C THR A 212 -18.40 -21.86 10.81
N ASP A 213 -17.83 -22.36 9.71
CA ASP A 213 -17.33 -21.50 8.64
C ASP A 213 -18.48 -20.73 8.00
N GLU A 214 -19.65 -21.33 7.86
CA GLU A 214 -20.86 -20.71 7.33
C GLU A 214 -21.30 -19.54 8.22
N GLN A 215 -21.34 -19.73 9.55
CA GLN A 215 -21.72 -18.68 10.49
C GLN A 215 -20.73 -17.51 10.47
N LEU A 216 -19.43 -17.79 10.32
CA LEU A 216 -18.42 -16.75 10.19
C LEU A 216 -18.57 -15.99 8.88
N HIS A 217 -18.74 -16.72 7.77
CA HIS A 217 -18.98 -16.12 6.48
C HIS A 217 -20.23 -15.21 6.51
N GLU A 218 -21.36 -15.72 6.98
CA GLU A 218 -22.59 -14.94 7.11
C GLU A 218 -22.38 -13.69 7.98
N SER A 219 -21.72 -13.84 9.15
CA SER A 219 -21.47 -12.69 10.04
C SER A 219 -20.63 -11.61 9.41
N VAL A 220 -19.57 -11.98 8.68
CA VAL A 220 -18.71 -11.01 7.97
C VAL A 220 -19.47 -10.36 6.82
N MET A 221 -20.25 -11.13 6.08
CA MET A 221 -21.08 -10.61 4.97
C MET A 221 -22.22 -9.72 5.45
N ASP A 222 -22.78 -9.95 6.64
CA ASP A 222 -23.74 -9.05 7.27
C ASP A 222 -23.10 -7.71 7.64
N VAL A 223 -21.89 -7.74 8.19
CA VAL A 223 -21.11 -6.50 8.45
C VAL A 223 -20.82 -5.77 7.13
N TRP A 224 -20.40 -6.50 6.10
CA TRP A 224 -20.18 -5.90 4.77
C TRP A 224 -21.47 -5.26 4.24
N ALA A 225 -22.59 -5.96 4.26
CA ALA A 225 -23.88 -5.45 3.79
C ALA A 225 -24.34 -4.19 4.54
N ALA A 226 -23.95 -4.04 5.80
CA ALA A 226 -24.27 -2.86 6.61
C ALA A 226 -23.45 -1.62 6.19
N VAL A 227 -22.23 -1.81 5.66
CA VAL A 227 -21.33 -0.71 5.34
C VAL A 227 -21.11 -0.48 3.83
N GLU A 228 -21.36 -1.47 2.97
CA GLU A 228 -21.04 -1.42 1.54
C GLU A 228 -21.66 -0.23 0.79
N ARG A 229 -22.83 0.24 1.25
CA ARG A 229 -23.60 1.34 0.63
C ARG A 229 -23.41 2.69 1.32
N GLU A 230 -22.71 2.69 2.45
CA GLU A 230 -22.43 3.95 3.15
C GLU A 230 -21.39 4.75 2.36
N PRO A 231 -21.56 6.08 2.25
CA PRO A 231 -20.55 6.92 1.63
C PRO A 231 -19.29 6.96 2.48
N LEU A 232 -18.11 7.08 1.83
CA LEU A 232 -16.83 7.13 2.54
C LEU A 232 -16.77 8.27 3.53
N SER A 233 -17.41 9.41 3.24
CA SER A 233 -17.53 10.53 4.17
C SER A 233 -18.09 10.14 5.55
N ARG A 234 -19.02 9.18 5.58
CA ARG A 234 -19.59 8.67 6.84
C ARG A 234 -18.63 7.72 7.56
N LEU A 235 -17.88 6.92 6.82
CA LEU A 235 -16.86 6.03 7.37
C LEU A 235 -15.65 6.80 7.89
N GLN A 236 -15.45 8.01 7.40
CA GLN A 236 -14.40 8.94 7.83
C GLN A 236 -14.79 9.77 9.07
N GLU A 237 -16.02 9.66 9.56
CA GLU A 237 -16.43 10.36 10.78
C GLU A 237 -15.49 9.98 11.94
N GLY A 238 -14.78 10.99 12.48
CA GLY A 238 -13.78 10.79 13.53
C GLY A 238 -12.33 10.58 13.08
N LEU A 239 -12.07 10.49 11.75
CA LEU A 239 -10.72 10.52 11.21
C LEU A 239 -10.55 11.80 10.40
N GLY A 240 -9.83 12.76 10.93
CA GLY A 240 -9.59 14.04 10.25
C GLY A 240 -8.38 13.99 9.33
N VAL A 241 -8.21 15.08 8.58
CA VAL A 241 -7.04 15.24 7.67
C VAL A 241 -5.73 15.26 8.46
N LEU A 242 -5.75 15.76 9.70
CA LEU A 242 -4.56 15.79 10.55
C LEU A 242 -4.10 14.37 10.90
N GLU A 243 -5.02 13.54 11.37
CA GLU A 243 -4.76 12.14 11.71
C GLU A 243 -4.29 11.36 10.48
N LEU A 244 -4.91 11.60 9.31
CA LEU A 244 -4.46 11.00 8.06
C LEU A 244 -3.01 11.39 7.73
N SER A 245 -2.67 12.67 7.88
CA SER A 245 -1.31 13.14 7.64
C SER A 245 -0.30 12.52 8.60
N GLU A 246 -0.67 12.36 9.88
CA GLU A 246 0.17 11.69 10.88
C GLU A 246 0.39 10.21 10.51
N PHE A 247 -0.64 9.48 10.06
CA PHE A 247 -0.48 8.10 9.59
C PHE A 247 0.43 7.99 8.36
N ILE A 248 0.36 8.95 7.44
CA ILE A 248 1.25 8.98 6.27
C ILE A 248 2.71 9.16 6.71
N VAL A 249 2.96 10.09 7.63
CA VAL A 249 4.30 10.32 8.18
C VAL A 249 4.81 9.07 8.91
N LEU A 250 4.01 8.46 9.79
CA LEU A 250 4.37 7.23 10.49
C LEU A 250 4.64 6.07 9.53
N GLY A 251 3.81 5.92 8.51
CA GLY A 251 4.00 4.90 7.45
C GLY A 251 5.31 5.13 6.68
N TYR A 252 5.63 6.39 6.40
CA TYR A 252 6.87 6.76 5.73
C TYR A 252 8.09 6.50 6.63
N GLU A 253 8.07 6.89 7.89
CA GLU A 253 9.15 6.60 8.85
C GLU A 253 9.35 5.09 9.03
N PHE A 254 8.25 4.34 9.12
CA PHE A 254 8.31 2.87 9.12
C PHE A 254 9.00 2.35 7.85
N TRP A 255 8.61 2.82 6.66
CA TRP A 255 9.24 2.44 5.40
C TRP A 255 10.74 2.73 5.37
N LEU A 256 11.15 3.93 5.80
CA LEU A 256 12.57 4.32 5.89
C LEU A 256 13.39 3.38 6.78
N SER A 257 12.79 2.92 7.87
CA SER A 257 13.39 1.98 8.80
C SER A 257 13.38 0.55 8.25
N PHE A 258 12.23 0.08 7.76
CA PHE A 258 12.01 -1.27 7.28
C PHE A 258 12.91 -1.63 6.09
N ARG A 259 13.01 -0.75 5.09
CA ARG A 259 13.82 -0.99 3.89
C ARG A 259 15.32 -1.16 4.17
N LYS A 260 15.81 -0.64 5.30
CA LYS A 260 17.21 -0.76 5.73
C LYS A 260 17.48 -2.03 6.58
N THR A 261 16.45 -2.82 6.85
CA THR A 261 16.63 -4.06 7.61
C THR A 261 17.31 -5.14 6.77
N PRO A 262 18.12 -6.03 7.41
CA PRO A 262 18.65 -7.21 6.73
C PRO A 262 17.56 -8.09 6.14
N TYR A 263 16.42 -8.21 6.82
CA TYR A 263 15.25 -8.95 6.34
C TYR A 263 14.76 -8.44 4.96
N PHE A 264 14.62 -7.13 4.78
CA PHE A 264 14.18 -6.55 3.51
C PHE A 264 15.20 -6.83 2.38
N ALA A 265 16.51 -6.66 2.66
CA ALA A 265 17.55 -6.96 1.69
C ALA A 265 17.56 -8.45 1.26
N ASP A 266 17.40 -9.35 2.22
CA ASP A 266 17.34 -10.81 1.96
C ASP A 266 16.06 -11.19 1.21
N ALA A 267 14.92 -10.60 1.57
CA ALA A 267 13.65 -10.81 0.88
C ALA A 267 13.73 -10.35 -0.59
N VAL A 268 14.27 -9.15 -0.85
CA VAL A 268 14.52 -8.64 -2.21
C VAL A 268 15.41 -9.60 -2.99
N ARG A 269 16.54 -10.01 -2.41
CA ARG A 269 17.46 -10.96 -3.04
C ARG A 269 16.75 -12.27 -3.37
N THR A 270 15.97 -12.81 -2.46
CA THR A 270 15.24 -14.07 -2.64
C THR A 270 14.24 -13.98 -3.78
N VAL A 271 13.41 -12.92 -3.79
CA VAL A 271 12.39 -12.70 -4.83
C VAL A 271 13.03 -12.49 -6.20
N VAL A 272 14.04 -11.61 -6.30
CA VAL A 272 14.71 -11.33 -7.58
C VAL A 272 15.47 -12.55 -8.08
N SER A 273 16.15 -13.30 -7.20
CA SER A 273 16.82 -14.56 -7.57
C SER A 273 15.82 -15.60 -8.06
N GLY A 274 14.66 -15.73 -7.41
CA GLY A 274 13.58 -16.62 -7.85
C GLY A 274 13.03 -16.23 -9.22
N PHE A 275 12.85 -14.94 -9.48
CA PHE A 275 12.47 -14.43 -10.79
C PHE A 275 13.51 -14.79 -11.87
N TYR A 276 14.80 -14.56 -11.59
CA TYR A 276 15.88 -14.90 -12.51
C TYR A 276 16.05 -16.40 -12.70
N ALA A 277 15.80 -17.23 -11.69
CA ALA A 277 15.80 -18.69 -11.82
C ALA A 277 14.70 -19.18 -12.78
N ARG A 278 13.59 -18.45 -12.86
CA ARG A 278 12.47 -18.80 -13.73
C ARG A 278 12.62 -18.24 -15.14
N TYR A 279 13.00 -16.99 -15.28
CA TYR A 279 12.96 -16.24 -16.55
C TYR A 279 14.34 -15.87 -17.10
N GLY A 280 15.41 -16.00 -16.33
CA GLY A 280 16.73 -15.51 -16.72
C GLY A 280 17.28 -16.14 -17.98
N ASP A 281 17.01 -17.41 -18.25
CA ASP A 281 17.43 -18.15 -19.45
C ASP A 281 16.45 -18.04 -20.62
N ASN A 282 15.27 -17.45 -20.39
CA ASN A 282 14.26 -17.30 -21.43
C ASN A 282 14.54 -16.08 -22.29
N PRO A 283 14.16 -16.11 -23.58
CA PRO A 283 14.13 -14.91 -24.42
C PRO A 283 13.31 -13.79 -23.76
N VAL A 284 13.80 -12.57 -23.82
CA VAL A 284 13.11 -11.44 -23.19
C VAL A 284 11.72 -11.20 -23.83
N ILE A 285 11.56 -11.58 -25.10
CA ILE A 285 10.29 -11.46 -25.80
C ILE A 285 9.19 -12.30 -25.16
N ASP A 286 9.53 -13.48 -24.59
CA ASP A 286 8.56 -14.34 -23.93
C ASP A 286 7.99 -13.64 -22.69
N LEU A 287 8.86 -12.99 -21.90
CA LEU A 287 8.44 -12.21 -20.75
C LEU A 287 7.58 -10.98 -21.14
N LEU A 288 7.99 -10.28 -22.22
CA LEU A 288 7.22 -9.15 -22.73
C LEU A 288 5.83 -9.58 -23.20
N ASN A 289 5.73 -10.74 -23.85
CA ASN A 289 4.45 -11.32 -24.29
C ASN A 289 3.57 -11.73 -23.10
N GLU A 290 4.16 -12.36 -22.05
CA GLU A 290 3.42 -12.71 -20.82
C GLU A 290 2.86 -11.45 -20.10
N LEU A 291 3.58 -10.33 -20.21
CA LEU A 291 3.17 -9.05 -19.65
C LEU A 291 2.29 -8.22 -20.62
N GLU A 292 1.97 -8.78 -21.79
CA GLU A 292 1.24 -8.09 -22.87
C GLU A 292 1.91 -6.78 -23.33
N ILE A 293 3.25 -6.67 -23.16
CA ILE A 293 4.02 -5.50 -23.61
C ILE A 293 4.38 -5.67 -25.07
N THR A 294 3.71 -4.93 -25.93
CA THR A 294 3.91 -4.97 -27.38
C THR A 294 4.55 -3.67 -27.89
N PRO A 295 5.23 -3.69 -29.08
CA PRO A 295 5.69 -2.46 -29.71
C PRO A 295 4.61 -1.41 -29.86
N ALA A 296 3.39 -1.80 -30.20
CA ALA A 296 2.26 -0.90 -30.35
C ALA A 296 1.90 -0.17 -29.06
N GLN A 297 1.87 -0.89 -27.92
CA GLN A 297 1.61 -0.28 -26.62
C GLN A 297 2.72 0.71 -26.23
N VAL A 298 3.99 0.32 -26.44
CA VAL A 298 5.12 1.23 -26.19
C VAL A 298 4.97 2.50 -27.04
N MET A 299 4.56 2.37 -28.30
CA MET A 299 4.35 3.52 -29.18
C MET A 299 3.16 4.41 -28.82
N VAL A 300 2.11 3.87 -28.20
CA VAL A 300 1.01 4.67 -27.65
C VAL A 300 1.55 5.65 -26.58
N GLU A 301 2.36 5.15 -25.65
CA GLU A 301 2.93 6.00 -24.57
C GLU A 301 3.93 7.01 -25.11
N ILE A 302 4.81 6.59 -26.02
CA ILE A 302 5.76 7.50 -26.67
C ILE A 302 5.01 8.56 -27.46
N GLY A 303 4.00 8.17 -28.24
CA GLY A 303 3.20 9.09 -29.06
C GLY A 303 2.44 10.13 -28.25
N ALA A 304 2.03 9.79 -27.02
CA ALA A 304 1.37 10.74 -26.13
C ALA A 304 2.30 11.85 -25.62
N CYS A 305 3.60 11.54 -25.41
CA CYS A 305 4.53 12.50 -24.80
C CYS A 305 5.48 13.17 -25.80
N LEU A 306 5.83 12.50 -26.89
CA LEU A 306 6.89 12.92 -27.81
C LEU A 306 6.63 14.26 -28.50
N PRO A 307 5.42 14.58 -29.02
CA PRO A 307 5.18 15.85 -29.70
C PRO A 307 5.49 17.08 -28.83
N ASP A 308 4.98 17.08 -27.60
CA ASP A 308 5.16 18.20 -26.67
C ASP A 308 6.63 18.29 -26.19
N ALA A 309 7.25 17.13 -25.92
CA ALA A 309 8.66 17.08 -25.55
C ALA A 309 9.58 17.60 -26.66
N LEU A 310 9.33 17.22 -27.93
CA LEU A 310 10.10 17.73 -29.08
C LEU A 310 9.89 19.22 -29.27
N ALA A 311 8.66 19.70 -29.15
CA ALA A 311 8.37 21.13 -29.27
C ALA A 311 9.13 21.94 -28.20
N ALA A 312 9.14 21.48 -26.95
CA ALA A 312 9.85 22.12 -25.85
C ALA A 312 11.37 22.11 -26.08
N LEU A 313 11.94 20.95 -26.49
CA LEU A 313 13.35 20.79 -26.73
C LEU A 313 13.83 21.63 -27.94
N HIS A 314 12.97 21.77 -28.95
CA HIS A 314 13.24 22.63 -30.10
C HIS A 314 13.23 24.12 -29.70
N ALA A 315 12.20 24.54 -28.95
CA ALA A 315 12.02 25.92 -28.50
C ALA A 315 13.20 26.43 -27.64
N CYS A 316 13.77 25.58 -26.80
CA CYS A 316 14.93 25.94 -25.97
C CYS A 316 16.29 25.79 -26.69
N GLY A 317 16.33 25.37 -27.96
CA GLY A 317 17.55 25.20 -28.74
C GLY A 317 18.38 23.95 -28.41
N TYR A 318 17.88 23.11 -27.47
CA TYR A 318 18.62 21.94 -27.01
C TYR A 318 18.94 20.93 -28.12
N LEU A 319 17.99 20.72 -29.04
CA LEU A 319 18.19 19.78 -30.17
C LEU A 319 19.34 20.22 -31.09
N GLU A 320 19.41 21.51 -31.40
CA GLU A 320 20.52 22.04 -32.21
C GLU A 320 21.87 21.87 -31.50
N ASP A 321 21.92 22.19 -30.21
CA ASP A 321 23.13 22.05 -29.40
C ASP A 321 23.62 20.60 -29.33
N VAL A 322 22.69 19.64 -29.13
CA VAL A 322 23.03 18.21 -29.11
C VAL A 322 23.54 17.73 -30.45
N LEU A 323 22.86 18.06 -31.55
CA LEU A 323 23.26 17.66 -32.89
C LEU A 323 24.66 18.26 -33.24
N ARG A 324 24.84 19.55 -32.97
CA ARG A 324 26.11 20.23 -33.21
C ARG A 324 27.23 19.57 -32.41
N ARG A 325 27.05 19.32 -31.13
CA ARG A 325 28.06 18.66 -30.27
C ARG A 325 28.37 17.23 -30.72
N ARG A 326 27.41 16.49 -31.24
CA ARG A 326 27.64 15.12 -31.74
C ARG A 326 28.34 15.09 -33.10
N LEU A 327 28.02 16.01 -33.99
CA LEU A 327 28.52 16.03 -35.36
C LEU A 327 29.87 16.79 -35.51
N ALA A 328 30.10 17.81 -34.71
CA ALA A 328 31.30 18.63 -34.78
C ALA A 328 32.63 17.81 -34.78
N PRO A 329 32.82 16.79 -33.90
CA PRO A 329 34.05 16.00 -33.92
C PRO A 329 34.31 15.27 -35.26
N PHE A 330 33.24 14.83 -35.93
CA PHE A 330 33.38 14.21 -37.25
C PHE A 330 33.87 15.19 -38.28
N TYR A 331 33.29 16.38 -38.38
CA TYR A 331 33.68 17.42 -39.33
C TYR A 331 35.07 18.02 -39.05
N ALA A 332 35.49 17.97 -37.77
CA ALA A 332 36.83 18.39 -37.38
C ALA A 332 37.91 17.30 -37.57
N SER A 333 37.52 16.06 -37.92
CA SER A 333 38.44 14.93 -38.06
C SER A 333 39.41 15.11 -39.24
N ASP A 334 40.60 14.52 -39.12
CA ASP A 334 41.62 14.51 -40.19
C ASP A 334 41.08 13.84 -41.46
N ALA A 335 40.26 12.83 -41.34
CA ALA A 335 39.64 12.12 -42.48
C ALA A 335 38.78 13.08 -43.34
N VAL A 336 37.90 13.86 -42.67
CA VAL A 336 37.06 14.83 -43.40
C VAL A 336 37.89 15.99 -43.94
N THR A 337 38.80 16.55 -43.14
CA THR A 337 39.66 17.67 -43.59
C THR A 337 40.58 17.27 -44.73
N ALA A 338 40.97 15.98 -44.86
CA ALA A 338 41.72 15.47 -46.00
C ALA A 338 40.89 15.40 -47.30
N LEU A 339 39.59 15.12 -47.19
CA LEU A 339 38.65 15.04 -48.34
C LEU A 339 38.23 16.43 -48.88
N LEU A 340 38.31 17.46 -48.07
CA LEU A 340 37.92 18.84 -48.41
C LEU A 340 39.03 19.59 -49.17
N HIS A 341 39.60 18.95 -50.19
CA HIS A 341 40.68 19.49 -50.99
C HIS A 341 40.27 20.52 -52.03
#